data_4c5b972bc611ff64950d5b6db6155ad2
#
_entry.id   4c5b972bc611ff64950d5b6db6155ad2
#
_cell.length_a   1.000
_cell.length_b   1.000
_cell.length_c   1.000
_cell.angle_alpha   90.00
_cell.angle_beta   90.00
_cell.angle_gamma   90.00
#
_symmetry.space_group_name_H-M   'P 1'
#
loop_
_entity.id
_entity.type
_entity.pdbx_description
1 polymer ?
#
loop_
_entity_poly.entity_id
_entity_poly.type
_entity_poly.pdbx_seq_one_letter_code
_entity_poly.pdbx_strand_id
1 'polypeptide(L)'
;MSGDRFARFVDRLRGDAYTPRPVGGGFHLWWKGMPDPRDADPMVDVAVTLEVLQEPSVPALYFWALQASFHDSSGARLGAAHTGLQWNRRHAGGRAVNWGGYIEGGGVTGTIGGTVSTLSGIPGDVNTYDFPWRTGAPYRFVIARSAGGWTSTVHDLERGEPTVIRELAIGGDRLAGVVVWTEPFCTGTDPPVAVRWSDPSATRRSGAQVRPMAMDVRYPGGPEWRRTQCDWDGRGFVQATDTRRTVRHGTIVPVPQIGRT
;
A
#
# COMPACT_ATOMS: atom_id res chain seq x y z
N MET A 1 16.44 -35.51 -8.75
CA MET A 1 16.33 -34.30 -7.90
C MET A 1 15.31 -33.38 -8.59
N SER A 2 14.29 -32.93 -7.89
CA SER A 2 13.27 -32.03 -8.50
C SER A 2 13.92 -30.72 -8.92
N GLY A 3 13.49 -30.14 -10.03
CA GLY A 3 14.04 -28.89 -10.59
C GLY A 3 14.06 -27.74 -9.58
N ASP A 4 13.17 -27.75 -8.62
CA ASP A 4 13.06 -26.78 -7.54
C ASP A 4 14.26 -26.82 -6.55
N ARG A 5 14.81 -27.99 -6.24
CA ARG A 5 16.01 -28.13 -5.40
C ARG A 5 17.27 -27.62 -6.08
N PHE A 6 17.35 -27.80 -7.39
CA PHE A 6 18.48 -27.30 -8.18
C PHE A 6 18.43 -25.78 -8.32
N ALA A 7 17.26 -25.20 -8.57
CA ALA A 7 17.07 -23.75 -8.61
C ALA A 7 17.46 -23.11 -7.27
N ARG A 8 17.03 -23.66 -6.14
CA ARG A 8 17.40 -23.17 -4.79
C ARG A 8 18.91 -23.29 -4.51
N PHE A 9 19.57 -24.32 -5.03
CA PHE A 9 21.02 -24.47 -4.92
C PHE A 9 21.76 -23.40 -5.71
N VAL A 10 21.32 -23.10 -6.93
CA VAL A 10 21.88 -22.05 -7.78
C VAL A 10 21.65 -20.66 -7.17
N ASP A 11 20.47 -20.39 -6.61
CA ASP A 11 20.16 -19.13 -5.92
C ASP A 11 21.06 -18.96 -4.67
N ARG A 12 21.35 -20.04 -3.96
CA ARG A 12 22.26 -20.04 -2.81
C ARG A 12 23.69 -19.69 -3.22
N LEU A 13 24.18 -20.24 -4.34
CA LEU A 13 25.51 -19.93 -4.88
C LEU A 13 25.62 -18.49 -5.38
N ARG A 14 24.53 -17.90 -5.86
CA ARG A 14 24.46 -16.50 -6.30
C ARG A 14 24.27 -15.49 -5.16
N GLY A 15 24.25 -15.97 -3.91
CA GLY A 15 23.95 -15.13 -2.75
C GLY A 15 22.47 -14.75 -2.61
N ASP A 16 21.60 -15.37 -3.39
CA ASP A 16 20.14 -15.24 -3.32
C ASP A 16 19.54 -16.28 -2.37
N ALA A 17 20.35 -16.80 -1.44
CA ALA A 17 19.95 -17.82 -0.49
C ALA A 17 18.80 -17.32 0.38
N TYR A 18 17.76 -18.09 0.38
CA TYR A 18 16.51 -17.87 1.04
C TYR A 18 16.52 -18.48 2.45
N THR A 19 16.21 -17.70 3.47
CA THR A 19 16.09 -18.18 4.85
C THR A 19 14.62 -18.28 5.21
N PRO A 20 14.06 -19.49 5.44
CA PRO A 20 12.69 -19.67 5.88
C PRO A 20 12.52 -19.11 7.30
N ARG A 21 11.96 -17.96 7.44
CA ARG A 21 11.50 -17.40 8.72
C ARG A 21 10.38 -16.39 8.46
N PRO A 22 9.51 -16.14 9.44
CA PRO A 22 8.50 -15.10 9.32
C PRO A 22 9.17 -13.77 8.97
N VAL A 23 8.63 -13.09 7.97
CA VAL A 23 9.15 -11.82 7.50
C VAL A 23 8.10 -10.77 7.80
N GLY A 24 8.46 -9.78 8.60
CA GLY A 24 7.66 -8.57 8.79
C GLY A 24 8.38 -7.39 8.13
N GLY A 25 7.61 -6.43 7.65
CA GLY A 25 8.12 -5.22 7.00
C GLY A 25 7.70 -5.09 5.54
N GLY A 26 7.69 -3.88 5.02
CA GLY A 26 7.13 -3.58 3.71
C GLY A 26 8.17 -3.37 2.62
N PHE A 27 7.88 -3.75 1.39
CA PHE A 27 8.58 -3.24 0.23
C PHE A 27 7.72 -2.21 -0.50
N HIS A 28 8.34 -1.08 -0.87
CA HIS A 28 7.69 0.18 -1.10
C HIS A 28 7.89 0.70 -2.51
N LEU A 29 6.89 1.41 -3.02
CA LEU A 29 6.94 2.24 -4.22
C LEU A 29 6.59 3.68 -3.83
N TRP A 30 7.61 4.51 -3.61
CA TRP A 30 7.43 5.91 -3.24
C TRP A 30 7.14 6.76 -4.47
N TRP A 31 6.09 7.57 -4.40
CA TRP A 31 5.70 8.47 -5.48
C TRP A 31 6.70 9.64 -5.60
N LYS A 32 7.21 9.87 -6.81
CA LYS A 32 8.15 10.93 -7.12
C LYS A 32 7.52 12.01 -8.02
N GLY A 33 7.98 13.24 -7.85
CA GLY A 33 7.45 14.40 -8.61
C GLY A 33 6.12 14.90 -8.11
N MET A 34 5.75 14.55 -6.86
CA MET A 34 4.53 15.07 -6.21
C MET A 34 4.79 16.45 -5.60
N PRO A 35 3.74 17.29 -5.44
CA PRO A 35 3.84 18.59 -4.79
C PRO A 35 4.46 18.54 -3.39
N ASP A 36 5.24 19.57 -3.04
CA ASP A 36 5.75 19.76 -1.68
C ASP A 36 4.58 20.15 -0.74
N PRO A 37 4.56 19.67 0.51
CA PRO A 37 3.52 20.05 1.45
C PRO A 37 3.51 21.55 1.78
N ARG A 38 4.57 22.30 1.49
CA ARG A 38 4.65 23.75 1.66
C ARG A 38 4.13 24.56 0.47
N ASP A 39 3.78 23.88 -0.64
CA ASP A 39 3.20 24.57 -1.78
C ASP A 39 1.91 25.33 -1.42
N ALA A 40 1.67 26.45 -2.08
CA ALA A 40 0.45 27.23 -1.90
C ALA A 40 -0.81 26.47 -2.33
N ASP A 41 -0.65 25.53 -3.27
CA ASP A 41 -1.71 24.63 -3.77
C ASP A 41 -1.36 23.17 -3.48
N PRO A 42 -1.50 22.71 -2.22
CA PRO A 42 -1.10 21.39 -1.78
C PRO A 42 -2.06 20.30 -2.24
N MET A 43 -1.65 19.04 -2.12
CA MET A 43 -2.52 17.88 -2.30
C MET A 43 -3.53 17.77 -1.15
N VAL A 44 -4.79 17.50 -1.48
CA VAL A 44 -5.91 17.30 -0.55
C VAL A 44 -6.58 15.95 -0.69
N ASP A 45 -6.29 15.21 -1.74
CA ASP A 45 -6.55 13.78 -1.85
C ASP A 45 -5.43 13.05 -2.60
N VAL A 46 -5.40 11.73 -2.41
CA VAL A 46 -4.56 10.80 -3.17
C VAL A 46 -5.36 9.53 -3.42
N ALA A 47 -5.17 8.95 -4.60
CA ALA A 47 -5.88 7.74 -4.99
C ALA A 47 -5.01 6.80 -5.83
N VAL A 48 -5.26 5.49 -5.69
CA VAL A 48 -4.62 4.44 -6.48
C VAL A 48 -5.57 3.26 -6.63
N THR A 49 -5.44 2.53 -7.72
CA THR A 49 -6.16 1.28 -7.92
C THR A 49 -5.26 0.10 -7.56
N LEU A 50 -5.78 -0.80 -6.73
CA LEU A 50 -5.17 -2.05 -6.28
C LEU A 50 -5.94 -3.23 -6.87
N GLU A 51 -5.22 -4.18 -7.44
CA GLU A 51 -5.75 -5.46 -7.91
C GLU A 51 -4.91 -6.60 -7.30
N VAL A 52 -5.53 -7.53 -6.58
CA VAL A 52 -4.85 -8.75 -6.12
C VAL A 52 -4.81 -9.73 -7.29
N LEU A 53 -3.63 -9.93 -7.87
CA LEU A 53 -3.42 -10.82 -9.03
C LEU A 53 -3.34 -12.29 -8.61
N GLN A 54 -2.70 -12.52 -7.46
CA GLN A 54 -2.54 -13.84 -6.87
C GLN A 54 -2.69 -13.71 -5.36
N GLU A 55 -3.75 -14.30 -4.83
CA GLU A 55 -4.05 -14.26 -3.40
C GLU A 55 -3.21 -15.26 -2.60
N PRO A 56 -3.00 -15.01 -1.30
CA PRO A 56 -2.34 -15.95 -0.40
C PRO A 56 -3.15 -17.25 -0.28
N SER A 57 -2.44 -18.37 -0.20
CA SER A 57 -3.02 -19.69 0.11
C SER A 57 -2.66 -20.20 1.51
N VAL A 58 -1.94 -19.40 2.28
CA VAL A 58 -1.51 -19.71 3.65
C VAL A 58 -2.15 -18.74 4.65
N PRO A 59 -2.27 -19.11 5.94
CA PRO A 59 -2.93 -18.27 6.96
C PRO A 59 -2.06 -17.10 7.46
N ALA A 60 -0.94 -16.80 6.82
CA ALA A 60 -0.11 -15.66 7.15
C ALA A 60 -0.83 -14.33 6.82
N LEU A 61 -0.54 -13.28 7.56
CA LEU A 61 -1.04 -11.94 7.26
C LEU A 61 -0.30 -11.38 6.04
N TYR A 62 -1.08 -10.83 5.10
CA TYR A 62 -0.57 -10.00 4.00
C TYR A 62 -1.32 -8.68 4.00
N PHE A 63 -0.57 -7.61 3.81
CA PHE A 63 -1.12 -6.28 3.80
C PHE A 63 -0.63 -5.51 2.58
N TRP A 64 -1.55 -4.88 1.85
CA TRP A 64 -1.30 -4.06 0.67
C TRP A 64 -1.93 -2.69 0.90
N ALA A 65 -1.13 -1.63 0.94
CA ALA A 65 -1.64 -0.34 1.34
C ALA A 65 -1.13 0.83 0.52
N LEU A 66 -2.01 1.81 0.34
CA LEU A 66 -1.72 3.20 0.04
C LEU A 66 -1.51 3.94 1.37
N GLN A 67 -0.42 4.66 1.52
CA GLN A 67 -0.12 5.48 2.68
C GLN A 67 0.17 6.91 2.26
N ALA A 68 -0.28 7.86 3.08
CA ALA A 68 0.08 9.26 2.96
C ALA A 68 0.38 9.87 4.33
N SER A 69 1.19 10.92 4.35
CA SER A 69 1.49 11.71 5.54
C SER A 69 0.63 12.96 5.57
N PHE A 70 0.14 13.32 6.75
CA PHE A 70 -0.64 14.52 7.02
C PHE A 70 0.27 15.65 7.48
N HIS A 71 0.06 16.84 6.93
CA HIS A 71 0.86 18.02 7.23
C HIS A 71 -0.03 19.21 7.55
N ASP A 72 0.46 20.11 8.39
CA ASP A 72 -0.19 21.40 8.65
C ASP A 72 0.18 22.44 7.59
N SER A 73 -0.35 23.67 7.74
CA SER A 73 -0.12 24.76 6.80
C SER A 73 1.33 25.23 6.72
N SER A 74 2.16 24.93 7.69
CA SER A 74 3.62 25.19 7.66
C SER A 74 4.40 24.11 6.91
N GLY A 75 3.76 22.99 6.58
CA GLY A 75 4.38 21.78 6.05
C GLY A 75 4.96 20.86 7.12
N ALA A 76 4.69 21.12 8.41
CA ALA A 76 5.10 20.21 9.47
C ALA A 76 4.27 18.93 9.45
N ARG A 77 4.93 17.78 9.59
CA ARG A 77 4.28 16.47 9.60
C ARG A 77 3.60 16.24 10.95
N LEU A 78 2.33 15.83 10.90
CA LEU A 78 1.50 15.54 12.06
C LEU A 78 1.33 14.03 12.29
N GLY A 79 1.48 13.22 11.25
CA GLY A 79 1.31 11.79 11.30
C GLY A 79 1.20 11.19 9.91
N ALA A 80 0.86 9.90 9.87
CA ALA A 80 0.60 9.19 8.63
C ALA A 80 -0.49 8.14 8.84
N ALA A 81 -1.21 7.82 7.77
CA ALA A 81 -2.16 6.71 7.79
C ALA A 81 -2.12 5.94 6.46
N HIS A 82 -2.61 4.71 6.53
CA HIS A 82 -2.60 3.79 5.41
C HIS A 82 -3.95 3.08 5.29
N THR A 83 -4.34 2.86 4.04
CA THR A 83 -5.56 2.17 3.65
C THR A 83 -5.26 1.13 2.59
N GLY A 84 -5.96 0.00 2.60
CA GLY A 84 -5.76 -1.02 1.59
C GLY A 84 -6.44 -2.33 1.93
N LEU A 85 -6.08 -3.38 1.20
CA LEU A 85 -6.61 -4.73 1.42
C LEU A 85 -5.68 -5.53 2.33
N GLN A 86 -6.29 -6.45 3.08
CA GLN A 86 -5.58 -7.44 3.88
C GLN A 86 -6.07 -8.85 3.55
N TRP A 87 -5.13 -9.80 3.57
CA TRP A 87 -5.42 -11.20 3.83
C TRP A 87 -5.15 -11.46 5.30
N ASN A 88 -6.21 -11.59 6.09
CA ASN A 88 -6.13 -11.66 7.54
C ASN A 88 -7.17 -12.66 8.06
N ARG A 89 -6.72 -13.85 8.46
CA ARG A 89 -7.58 -14.96 8.89
C ARG A 89 -8.49 -14.66 10.09
N ARG A 90 -8.31 -13.53 10.76
CA ARG A 90 -9.22 -13.07 11.83
C ARG A 90 -10.56 -12.56 11.28
N HIS A 91 -10.60 -12.23 9.99
CA HIS A 91 -11.78 -11.74 9.28
C HIS A 91 -12.49 -12.85 8.51
N ALA A 92 -13.76 -12.65 8.21
CA ALA A 92 -14.57 -13.59 7.44
C ALA A 92 -13.95 -13.87 6.05
N GLY A 93 -13.70 -15.14 5.74
CA GLY A 93 -13.05 -15.54 4.49
C GLY A 93 -11.61 -15.04 4.33
N GLY A 94 -10.98 -14.56 5.39
CA GLY A 94 -9.61 -14.06 5.37
C GLY A 94 -9.46 -12.68 4.69
N ARG A 95 -10.56 -11.99 4.35
CA ARG A 95 -10.52 -10.77 3.53
C ARG A 95 -10.99 -9.56 4.33
N ALA A 96 -10.14 -8.52 4.33
CA ALA A 96 -10.40 -7.31 5.07
C ALA A 96 -9.94 -6.06 4.30
N VAL A 97 -10.44 -4.92 4.74
CA VAL A 97 -9.96 -3.59 4.40
C VAL A 97 -9.48 -2.91 5.66
N ASN A 98 -8.51 -2.01 5.55
CA ASN A 98 -8.07 -1.22 6.69
C ASN A 98 -8.07 0.28 6.41
N TRP A 99 -8.19 1.06 7.47
CA TRP A 99 -7.87 2.47 7.52
C TRP A 99 -7.44 2.85 8.92
N GLY A 100 -6.18 3.15 9.10
CA GLY A 100 -5.60 3.51 10.37
C GLY A 100 -4.22 4.14 10.23
N GLY A 101 -3.71 4.69 11.31
CA GLY A 101 -2.42 5.35 11.28
C GLY A 101 -1.95 5.79 12.64
N TYR A 102 -0.91 6.59 12.65
CA TYR A 102 -0.20 7.03 13.85
C TYR A 102 0.09 8.53 13.80
N ILE A 103 0.07 9.14 14.98
CA ILE A 103 0.48 10.52 15.21
C ILE A 103 2.00 10.55 15.35
N GLU A 104 2.64 11.55 14.73
CA GLU A 104 4.05 11.84 14.90
C GLU A 104 4.20 13.23 15.54
N GLY A 105 4.96 13.34 16.61
CA GLY A 105 5.28 14.60 17.27
C GLY A 105 5.52 14.44 18.76
N GLY A 106 6.46 15.21 19.33
CA GLY A 106 6.72 15.26 20.75
C GLY A 106 7.23 13.97 21.41
N GLY A 107 7.77 13.00 20.65
CA GLY A 107 8.28 11.73 21.18
C GLY A 107 7.19 10.70 21.52
N VAL A 108 5.94 10.96 21.19
CA VAL A 108 4.81 10.04 21.41
C VAL A 108 4.29 9.56 20.07
N THR A 109 4.39 8.25 19.81
CA THR A 109 3.66 7.59 18.74
C THR A 109 2.33 7.11 19.31
N GLY A 110 1.22 7.71 18.86
CA GLY A 110 -0.13 7.31 19.25
C GLY A 110 -0.93 6.85 18.04
N THR A 111 -1.89 5.97 18.24
CA THR A 111 -2.86 5.61 17.20
C THR A 111 -3.79 6.79 16.95
N ILE A 112 -4.07 7.10 15.68
CA ILE A 112 -5.05 8.13 15.32
C ILE A 112 -6.45 7.64 15.66
N GLY A 113 -7.16 8.38 16.49
CA GLY A 113 -8.59 8.17 16.76
C GLY A 113 -9.46 8.53 15.56
N GLY A 114 -10.76 8.28 15.65
CA GLY A 114 -11.69 8.64 14.59
C GLY A 114 -13.10 8.09 14.81
N THR A 115 -13.92 8.14 13.77
CA THR A 115 -15.28 7.60 13.81
C THR A 115 -15.31 6.08 13.82
N VAL A 116 -16.41 5.50 14.23
CA VAL A 116 -16.70 4.07 14.07
C VAL A 116 -17.08 3.82 12.61
N SER A 117 -16.57 2.74 12.03
CA SER A 117 -16.99 2.30 10.69
C SER A 117 -18.38 1.69 10.71
N THR A 118 -19.08 1.77 9.59
CA THR A 118 -20.31 1.01 9.35
C THR A 118 -20.04 -0.44 8.91
N LEU A 119 -18.78 -0.73 8.53
CA LEU A 119 -18.37 -2.09 8.19
C LEU A 119 -18.21 -2.94 9.46
N SER A 120 -18.52 -4.23 9.35
CA SER A 120 -18.24 -5.19 10.43
C SER A 120 -16.74 -5.27 10.70
N GLY A 121 -16.38 -5.40 11.96
CA GLY A 121 -14.97 -5.47 12.38
C GLY A 121 -14.78 -6.46 13.53
N ILE A 122 -13.53 -6.61 13.94
CA ILE A 122 -13.14 -7.47 15.05
C ILE A 122 -13.14 -6.64 16.34
N PRO A 123 -13.75 -7.11 17.43
CA PRO A 123 -13.70 -6.42 18.71
C PRO A 123 -12.26 -6.08 19.12
N GLY A 124 -12.01 -4.81 19.47
CA GLY A 124 -10.71 -4.31 19.86
C GLY A 124 -9.76 -3.95 18.71
N ASP A 125 -10.15 -4.17 17.45
CA ASP A 125 -9.41 -3.73 16.27
C ASP A 125 -10.22 -2.63 15.55
N VAL A 126 -9.84 -1.39 15.77
CA VAL A 126 -10.56 -0.22 15.22
C VAL A 126 -10.07 0.19 13.83
N ASN A 127 -9.13 -0.51 13.27
CA ASN A 127 -8.49 -0.15 12.01
C ASN A 127 -8.79 -1.12 10.86
N THR A 128 -9.30 -2.34 11.16
CA THR A 128 -9.56 -3.36 10.15
C THR A 128 -11.00 -3.85 10.18
N TYR A 129 -11.57 -4.08 9.00
CA TYR A 129 -12.98 -4.39 8.82
C TYR A 129 -13.16 -5.47 7.77
N ASP A 130 -14.22 -6.29 7.91
CA ASP A 130 -14.60 -7.29 6.92
C ASP A 130 -14.89 -6.64 5.58
N PHE A 131 -14.23 -7.12 4.54
CA PHE A 131 -14.45 -6.64 3.19
C PHE A 131 -14.18 -7.78 2.19
N PRO A 132 -15.22 -8.31 1.53
CA PRO A 132 -15.12 -9.51 0.69
C PRO A 132 -14.53 -9.19 -0.69
N TRP A 133 -13.30 -8.68 -0.74
CA TRP A 133 -12.61 -8.42 -1.98
C TRP A 133 -12.36 -9.71 -2.79
N ARG A 134 -12.17 -9.58 -4.07
CA ARG A 134 -11.98 -10.69 -5.02
C ARG A 134 -10.64 -10.57 -5.72
N THR A 135 -10.00 -11.71 -5.96
CA THR A 135 -8.82 -11.81 -6.83
C THR A 135 -9.18 -11.39 -8.24
N GLY A 136 -8.34 -10.59 -8.87
CA GLY A 136 -8.53 -10.06 -10.21
C GLY A 136 -9.47 -8.85 -10.32
N ALA A 137 -10.19 -8.48 -9.25
CA ALA A 137 -11.04 -7.30 -9.25
C ALA A 137 -10.24 -6.04 -8.89
N PRO A 138 -10.44 -4.92 -9.60
CA PRO A 138 -9.78 -3.65 -9.30
C PRO A 138 -10.55 -2.85 -8.23
N TYR A 139 -9.83 -2.42 -7.20
CA TYR A 139 -10.34 -1.60 -6.10
C TYR A 139 -9.62 -0.25 -6.06
N ARG A 140 -10.37 0.84 -6.18
CA ARG A 140 -9.81 2.18 -6.05
C ARG A 140 -9.86 2.65 -4.62
N PHE A 141 -8.71 2.92 -4.05
CA PHE A 141 -8.55 3.53 -2.73
C PHE A 141 -8.34 5.01 -2.88
N VAL A 142 -9.02 5.78 -2.02
CA VAL A 142 -8.89 7.25 -1.94
C VAL A 142 -8.69 7.65 -0.49
N ILE A 143 -7.66 8.45 -0.22
CA ILE A 143 -7.50 9.18 1.04
C ILE A 143 -7.82 10.64 0.73
N ALA A 144 -8.84 11.20 1.37
CA ALA A 144 -9.30 12.55 1.09
C ALA A 144 -9.60 13.34 2.36
N ARG A 145 -9.46 14.67 2.26
CA ARG A 145 -9.85 15.59 3.32
C ARG A 145 -11.35 15.53 3.56
N SER A 146 -11.77 15.53 4.82
CA SER A 146 -13.16 15.58 5.29
C SER A 146 -13.36 16.67 6.32
N ALA A 147 -14.58 16.85 6.78
CA ALA A 147 -14.92 17.91 7.75
C ALA A 147 -14.23 17.70 9.10
N GLY A 148 -14.14 16.47 9.57
CA GLY A 148 -13.55 16.12 10.88
C GLY A 148 -12.10 15.64 10.82
N GLY A 149 -11.52 15.52 9.62
CA GLY A 149 -10.16 15.01 9.46
C GLY A 149 -9.91 14.44 8.08
N TRP A 150 -9.66 13.14 8.00
CA TRP A 150 -9.34 12.44 6.75
C TRP A 150 -10.11 11.14 6.64
N THR A 151 -10.76 10.94 5.52
CA THR A 151 -11.46 9.68 5.22
C THR A 151 -10.66 8.81 4.29
N SER A 152 -10.89 7.49 4.37
CA SER A 152 -10.58 6.58 3.29
C SER A 152 -11.84 5.95 2.75
N THR A 153 -11.89 5.84 1.42
CA THR A 153 -12.91 5.08 0.70
C THR A 153 -12.28 3.98 -0.12
N VAL A 154 -13.00 2.87 -0.27
CA VAL A 154 -12.69 1.82 -1.22
C VAL A 154 -13.84 1.69 -2.21
N HIS A 155 -13.52 1.69 -3.50
CA HIS A 155 -14.48 1.53 -4.58
C HIS A 155 -14.17 0.28 -5.39
N ASP A 156 -15.08 -0.70 -5.37
CA ASP A 156 -15.06 -1.86 -6.28
C ASP A 156 -15.46 -1.38 -7.67
N LEU A 157 -14.49 -1.26 -8.58
CA LEU A 157 -14.70 -0.66 -9.90
C LEU A 157 -15.56 -1.53 -10.83
N GLU A 158 -15.87 -2.78 -10.45
CA GLU A 158 -16.75 -3.66 -11.20
C GLU A 158 -18.20 -3.67 -10.67
N ARG A 159 -18.41 -3.38 -9.39
CA ARG A 159 -19.69 -3.65 -8.71
C ARG A 159 -20.40 -2.44 -8.15
N GLY A 160 -19.79 -1.27 -8.10
CA GLY A 160 -20.60 -0.21 -7.69
C GLY A 160 -20.07 0.91 -6.82
N GLU A 161 -20.86 1.33 -5.86
CA GLU A 161 -20.66 2.54 -5.10
C GLU A 161 -19.44 2.47 -4.16
N PRO A 162 -18.74 3.61 -3.96
CA PRO A 162 -17.64 3.67 -3.01
C PRO A 162 -18.13 3.43 -1.58
N THR A 163 -17.38 2.65 -0.83
CA THR A 163 -17.59 2.40 0.58
C THR A 163 -16.65 3.26 1.40
N VAL A 164 -17.21 4.12 2.26
CA VAL A 164 -16.41 4.87 3.25
C VAL A 164 -16.00 3.90 4.35
N ILE A 165 -14.69 3.81 4.62
CA ILE A 165 -14.19 2.92 5.68
C ILE A 165 -14.46 3.58 7.04
N ARG A 166 -13.89 4.75 7.29
CA ARG A 166 -14.17 5.62 8.45
C ARG A 166 -13.47 6.97 8.28
N GLU A 167 -13.65 7.89 9.22
CA GLU A 167 -12.88 9.13 9.31
C GLU A 167 -11.84 9.03 10.43
N LEU A 168 -10.61 9.48 10.17
CA LEU A 168 -9.56 9.66 11.17
C LEU A 168 -9.53 11.11 11.65
N ALA A 169 -9.57 11.31 12.96
CA ALA A 169 -9.54 12.61 13.62
C ALA A 169 -8.10 13.09 13.79
N ILE A 170 -7.44 13.45 12.69
CA ILE A 170 -6.12 14.08 12.70
C ILE A 170 -6.18 15.40 11.94
N GLY A 171 -5.52 16.41 12.49
CA GLY A 171 -5.39 17.72 11.88
C GLY A 171 -4.62 17.73 10.56
N GLY A 172 -4.26 18.93 10.14
CA GLY A 172 -3.59 19.14 8.86
C GLY A 172 -4.58 19.38 7.73
N ASP A 173 -4.11 19.98 6.66
CA ASP A 173 -4.92 20.37 5.52
C ASP A 173 -4.28 19.99 4.18
N ARG A 174 -3.20 19.20 4.24
CA ARG A 174 -2.40 18.76 3.09
C ARG A 174 -1.78 17.39 3.27
N LEU A 175 -1.54 16.72 2.14
CA LEU A 175 -0.91 15.40 2.06
C LEU A 175 0.48 15.51 1.45
N ALA A 176 1.36 14.62 1.87
CA ALA A 176 2.67 14.39 1.26
C ALA A 176 3.16 12.96 1.52
N GLY A 177 4.36 12.63 1.06
CA GLY A 177 5.02 11.37 1.37
C GLY A 177 4.18 10.15 0.97
N VAL A 178 3.61 10.18 -0.24
CA VAL A 178 2.72 9.12 -0.72
C VAL A 178 3.52 7.90 -1.14
N VAL A 179 3.07 6.74 -0.71
CA VAL A 179 3.70 5.46 -0.99
C VAL A 179 2.66 4.35 -1.08
N VAL A 180 2.87 3.39 -1.95
CA VAL A 180 2.18 2.10 -1.89
C VAL A 180 3.15 1.02 -1.49
N TRP A 181 2.67 0.02 -0.73
CA TRP A 181 3.53 -1.00 -0.20
C TRP A 181 2.82 -2.34 0.01
N THR A 182 3.62 -3.39 0.04
CA THR A 182 3.22 -4.75 0.41
C THR A 182 4.00 -5.18 1.64
N GLU A 183 3.32 -5.64 2.66
CA GLU A 183 3.91 -6.19 3.88
C GLU A 183 3.43 -7.64 4.09
N PRO A 184 4.23 -8.63 3.71
CA PRO A 184 3.94 -10.02 3.93
C PRO A 184 4.54 -10.50 5.28
N PHE A 185 3.74 -11.15 6.10
CA PHE A 185 4.18 -11.86 7.30
C PHE A 185 4.27 -13.37 7.03
N CYS A 186 4.76 -13.71 5.84
CA CYS A 186 4.93 -15.06 5.36
C CYS A 186 6.33 -15.61 5.65
N THR A 187 6.50 -16.88 5.38
CA THR A 187 7.83 -17.50 5.30
C THR A 187 8.27 -17.52 3.84
N GLY A 188 9.54 -17.71 3.65
CA GLY A 188 10.04 -17.74 2.34
C GLY A 188 9.82 -19.00 1.53
N THR A 189 9.10 -19.94 2.01
CA THR A 189 8.66 -21.15 1.30
C THR A 189 7.17 -21.09 0.98
N ASP A 190 6.48 -20.00 1.37
CA ASP A 190 5.07 -19.82 1.08
C ASP A 190 4.86 -19.56 -0.42
N PRO A 191 3.73 -19.97 -0.99
CA PRO A 191 3.42 -19.68 -2.38
C PRO A 191 3.50 -18.20 -2.71
N PRO A 192 3.85 -17.84 -3.96
CA PRO A 192 3.95 -16.44 -4.36
C PRO A 192 2.59 -15.73 -4.26
N VAL A 193 2.66 -14.45 -3.91
CA VAL A 193 1.52 -13.53 -3.85
C VAL A 193 1.87 -12.33 -4.71
N ALA A 194 0.90 -11.82 -5.48
CA ALA A 194 1.13 -10.68 -6.34
C ALA A 194 -0.05 -9.71 -6.34
N VAL A 195 0.27 -8.42 -6.33
CA VAL A 195 -0.70 -7.33 -6.51
C VAL A 195 -0.24 -6.35 -7.57
N ARG A 196 -1.17 -5.67 -8.21
CA ARG A 196 -0.91 -4.58 -9.15
C ARG A 196 -1.43 -3.26 -8.59
N TRP A 197 -0.60 -2.23 -8.69
CA TRP A 197 -0.94 -0.85 -8.40
C TRP A 197 -1.02 -0.07 -9.72
N SER A 198 -2.16 0.51 -10.01
CA SER A 198 -2.39 1.26 -11.25
C SER A 198 -3.09 2.59 -11.00
N ASP A 199 -3.08 3.45 -11.99
CA ASP A 199 -3.75 4.75 -12.00
C ASP A 199 -3.51 5.63 -10.73
N PRO A 200 -2.24 5.84 -10.31
CA PRO A 200 -1.94 6.72 -9.19
C PRO A 200 -2.27 8.16 -9.54
N SER A 201 -2.99 8.86 -8.66
CA SER A 201 -3.36 10.27 -8.85
C SER A 201 -3.51 11.00 -7.53
N ALA A 202 -3.45 12.31 -7.56
CA ALA A 202 -3.76 13.19 -6.45
C ALA A 202 -4.51 14.42 -6.97
N THR A 203 -5.32 15.04 -6.10
CA THR A 203 -5.98 16.30 -6.37
C THR A 203 -5.37 17.39 -5.51
N ARG A 204 -5.04 18.51 -6.13
CA ARG A 204 -4.64 19.74 -5.44
C ARG A 204 -5.87 20.46 -4.86
N ARG A 205 -5.67 21.37 -3.93
CA ARG A 205 -6.74 22.20 -3.37
C ARG A 205 -7.50 23.01 -4.42
N SER A 206 -6.83 23.42 -5.50
CA SER A 206 -7.45 24.08 -6.66
C SER A 206 -8.36 23.17 -7.49
N GLY A 207 -8.36 21.87 -7.25
CA GLY A 207 -9.02 20.86 -8.07
C GLY A 207 -8.13 20.30 -9.19
N ALA A 208 -6.92 20.80 -9.37
CA ALA A 208 -6.01 20.32 -10.39
C ALA A 208 -5.54 18.87 -10.08
N GLN A 209 -5.62 18.00 -11.08
CA GLN A 209 -5.16 16.61 -10.98
C GLN A 209 -3.66 16.55 -11.26
N VAL A 210 -2.94 15.79 -10.43
CA VAL A 210 -1.52 15.49 -10.59
C VAL A 210 -1.28 13.99 -10.51
N ARG A 211 -0.20 13.53 -11.14
CA ARG A 211 0.22 12.13 -11.12
C ARG A 211 1.70 12.05 -10.77
N PRO A 212 2.16 10.98 -10.11
CA PRO A 212 3.60 10.79 -9.91
C PRO A 212 4.30 10.65 -11.27
N MET A 213 5.49 11.23 -11.38
CA MET A 213 6.33 11.09 -12.56
C MET A 213 7.05 9.75 -12.60
N ALA A 214 7.35 9.20 -11.43
CA ALA A 214 8.05 7.93 -11.26
C ALA A 214 7.76 7.31 -9.89
N MET A 215 8.13 6.03 -9.76
CA MET A 215 8.14 5.29 -8.50
C MET A 215 9.58 4.99 -8.08
N ASP A 216 9.92 5.27 -6.82
CA ASP A 216 11.19 4.89 -6.21
C ASP A 216 11.00 3.54 -5.51
N VAL A 217 11.65 2.51 -6.03
CA VAL A 217 11.53 1.13 -5.55
C VAL A 217 12.42 0.93 -4.33
N ARG A 218 11.83 0.58 -3.19
CA ARG A 218 12.55 0.33 -1.95
C ARG A 218 12.20 -1.03 -1.37
N TYR A 219 13.22 -1.82 -1.07
CA TYR A 219 13.08 -3.10 -0.37
C TYR A 219 13.70 -2.99 1.01
N PRO A 220 13.19 -3.69 2.03
CA PRO A 220 13.88 -3.86 3.30
C PRO A 220 15.24 -4.51 3.11
N GLY A 221 16.12 -4.29 4.07
CA GLY A 221 17.39 -5.01 4.15
C GLY A 221 17.18 -6.46 4.60
N GLY A 222 18.15 -7.30 4.30
CA GLY A 222 18.16 -8.70 4.73
C GLY A 222 17.94 -9.70 3.60
N PRO A 223 18.44 -10.93 3.76
CA PRO A 223 18.40 -11.98 2.75
C PRO A 223 16.96 -12.44 2.46
N GLU A 224 16.08 -12.38 3.44
CA GLU A 224 14.66 -12.76 3.35
C GLU A 224 13.87 -11.93 2.32
N TRP A 225 14.33 -10.71 2.02
CA TRP A 225 13.68 -9.81 1.07
C TRP A 225 14.18 -9.96 -0.37
N ARG A 226 15.14 -10.84 -0.62
CA ARG A 226 15.73 -11.02 -1.96
C ARG A 226 14.75 -11.61 -2.97
N ARG A 227 13.70 -12.27 -2.50
CA ARG A 227 12.65 -12.85 -3.35
C ARG A 227 11.38 -12.00 -3.41
N THR A 228 11.52 -10.70 -3.25
CA THR A 228 10.44 -9.72 -3.49
C THR A 228 10.79 -8.87 -4.69
N GLN A 229 9.80 -8.54 -5.50
CA GLN A 229 9.96 -7.82 -6.77
C GLN A 229 8.93 -6.70 -6.87
N CYS A 230 9.36 -5.55 -7.40
CA CYS A 230 8.49 -4.49 -7.90
C CYS A 230 8.88 -4.23 -9.35
N ASP A 231 7.94 -4.33 -10.29
CA ASP A 231 8.20 -4.08 -11.70
C ASP A 231 6.95 -3.52 -12.41
N TRP A 232 7.15 -2.92 -13.57
CA TRP A 232 6.07 -2.45 -14.42
C TRP A 232 5.70 -3.52 -15.44
N ASP A 233 4.41 -3.93 -15.49
CA ASP A 233 3.92 -5.00 -16.37
C ASP A 233 3.18 -4.51 -17.63
N GLY A 234 3.25 -3.22 -17.94
CA GLY A 234 2.53 -2.58 -19.05
C GLY A 234 1.17 -1.99 -18.62
N ARG A 235 0.61 -2.38 -17.49
CA ARG A 235 -0.69 -1.93 -16.96
C ARG A 235 -0.56 -1.24 -15.60
N GLY A 236 0.46 -1.59 -14.83
CA GLY A 236 0.70 -1.05 -13.49
C GLY A 236 2.00 -1.58 -12.89
N PHE A 237 2.27 -1.17 -11.66
CA PHE A 237 3.38 -1.68 -10.87
C PHE A 237 2.94 -2.94 -10.13
N VAL A 238 3.59 -4.05 -10.43
CA VAL A 238 3.37 -5.33 -9.75
C VAL A 238 4.34 -5.47 -8.59
N GLN A 239 3.81 -5.71 -7.40
CA GLN A 239 4.57 -6.15 -6.24
C GLN A 239 4.31 -7.64 -6.02
N ALA A 240 5.37 -8.45 -5.99
CA ALA A 240 5.27 -9.89 -5.85
C ALA A 240 6.24 -10.43 -4.81
N THR A 241 5.80 -11.49 -4.11
CA THR A 241 6.63 -12.29 -3.19
C THR A 241 7.08 -13.59 -3.86
N ASP A 242 8.06 -14.26 -3.29
CA ASP A 242 8.66 -15.53 -3.76
C ASP A 242 9.01 -15.55 -5.27
N THR A 243 9.54 -14.44 -5.76
CA THR A 243 10.00 -14.30 -7.14
C THR A 243 11.41 -13.71 -7.21
N ARG A 244 12.09 -13.91 -8.33
CA ARG A 244 13.42 -13.36 -8.54
C ARG A 244 13.35 -11.85 -8.69
N ARG A 245 14.14 -11.12 -7.91
CA ARG A 245 14.28 -9.68 -8.03
C ARG A 245 15.08 -9.32 -9.29
N THR A 246 14.50 -8.53 -10.17
CA THR A 246 15.16 -7.98 -11.37
C THR A 246 15.36 -6.47 -11.27
N VAL A 247 14.47 -5.77 -10.54
CA VAL A 247 14.60 -4.32 -10.27
C VAL A 247 15.35 -4.12 -8.95
N ARG A 248 16.39 -3.31 -8.94
CA ARG A 248 17.25 -3.06 -7.77
C ARG A 248 16.61 -2.08 -6.79
N HIS A 249 16.99 -2.18 -5.51
CA HIS A 249 16.66 -1.17 -4.50
C HIS A 249 17.16 0.22 -4.93
N GLY A 250 16.32 1.23 -4.80
CA GLY A 250 16.62 2.61 -5.19
C GLY A 250 16.45 2.90 -6.68
N THR A 251 15.98 1.94 -7.48
CA THR A 251 15.65 2.20 -8.88
C THR A 251 14.45 3.15 -8.98
N ILE A 252 14.59 4.19 -9.79
CA ILE A 252 13.50 5.10 -10.16
C ILE A 252 12.89 4.60 -11.46
N VAL A 253 11.65 4.11 -11.39
CA VAL A 253 10.91 3.61 -12.55
C VAL A 253 9.91 4.66 -12.99
N PRO A 254 10.00 5.19 -14.22
CA PRO A 254 9.03 6.17 -14.72
C PRO A 254 7.60 5.62 -14.70
N VAL A 255 6.63 6.46 -14.35
CA VAL A 255 5.21 6.17 -14.55
C VAL A 255 4.85 6.60 -15.98
N PRO A 256 4.45 5.67 -16.86
CA PRO A 256 4.03 6.04 -18.21
C PRO A 256 2.88 7.04 -18.14
N GLN A 257 3.06 8.19 -18.80
CA GLN A 257 1.99 9.16 -18.96
C GLN A 257 1.05 8.61 -20.03
N ILE A 258 -0.12 8.15 -19.63
CA ILE A 258 -1.16 7.75 -20.59
C ILE A 258 -1.60 9.04 -21.27
N GLY A 259 -1.24 9.19 -22.56
CA GLY A 259 -1.64 10.34 -23.35
C GLY A 259 -3.17 10.50 -23.24
N ARG A 260 -3.62 11.73 -22.99
CA ARG A 260 -5.03 12.07 -23.18
C ARG A 260 -5.27 11.99 -24.69
N THR A 261 -5.91 10.90 -25.14
CA THR A 261 -6.51 10.83 -26.47
C THR A 261 -7.77 11.68 -26.50
#